data_9db5223783a4a4aa114e8856d5bb53b0
#
_entry.id   9db5223783a4a4aa114e8856d5bb53b0
#
_cell.length_a   1.000
_cell.length_b   1.000
_cell.length_c   1.000
_cell.angle_alpha   90.00
_cell.angle_beta   90.00
_cell.angle_gamma   90.00
#
_symmetry.space_group_name_H-M   'P 1'
#
loop_
_entity.id
_entity.type
_entity.pdbx_description
1 polymer ?
#
loop_
_entity_poly.entity_id
_entity_poly.type
_entity_poly.pdbx_seq_one_letter_code
_entity_poly.pdbx_strand_id
1 'polypeptide(L)'
;MLFIAASAASAAENNDAVYEQRMELYKKAEAVSLIPWYYFAAIDQYERNIRQARRDLPKPTGVLGIYMKPDVWAGPLNKNPHDTNPFTISQFGGLGVDGDGDGKTRADDDDDVIMAMARYLQTYGIDHRHIKIALWNYYQRPKTVDLILGKVKIYKKYKTLKLDDHVFPLPLRANYSYRDTWGDARGWGGRRIHEGTDIFAGYGVPVRSTCYGIVELKGWNKYGGWRVGIRDINNTYHYFAHLNGFAAGLREGQIVEPGTIIGSVGSSGYGPPGTAGKFPPHLHYGMYKDNGYTEWAFDPYPHLKAWERAERQQQRRR
;
A
#
# COMPACT_ATOMS: atom_id res chain seq x y z
N MET A 1 -29.70 -11.81 13.39
CA MET A 1 -28.68 -10.77 13.66
C MET A 1 -27.46 -11.25 14.46
N LEU A 2 -27.57 -12.28 15.28
CA LEU A 2 -26.41 -12.81 16.06
C LEU A 2 -25.33 -13.50 15.23
N PHE A 3 -25.67 -14.18 14.14
CA PHE A 3 -24.70 -14.95 13.31
C PHE A 3 -23.70 -14.07 12.53
N ILE A 4 -24.08 -12.84 12.15
CA ILE A 4 -23.18 -11.94 11.40
C ILE A 4 -22.16 -11.27 12.35
N ALA A 5 -22.53 -11.02 13.58
CA ALA A 5 -21.63 -10.42 14.58
C ALA A 5 -20.55 -11.42 15.05
N ALA A 6 -20.89 -12.69 15.20
CA ALA A 6 -19.94 -13.74 15.58
C ALA A 6 -18.89 -14.02 14.49
N SER A 7 -19.28 -13.99 13.20
CA SER A 7 -18.33 -14.20 12.09
C SER A 7 -17.36 -13.04 11.91
N ALA A 8 -17.80 -11.78 12.15
CA ALA A 8 -16.92 -10.61 12.06
C ALA A 8 -15.92 -10.53 13.24
N ALA A 9 -16.33 -10.92 14.44
CA ALA A 9 -15.43 -11.00 15.60
C ALA A 9 -14.36 -12.09 15.40
N SER A 10 -14.74 -13.28 14.94
CA SER A 10 -13.81 -14.37 14.64
C SER A 10 -12.81 -14.03 13.53
N ALA A 11 -13.26 -13.29 12.47
CA ALA A 11 -12.36 -12.84 11.42
C ALA A 11 -11.38 -11.75 11.89
N ALA A 12 -11.80 -10.87 12.80
CA ALA A 12 -10.95 -9.86 13.41
C ALA A 12 -9.90 -10.49 14.34
N GLU A 13 -10.30 -11.45 15.18
CA GLU A 13 -9.40 -12.21 16.07
C GLU A 13 -8.36 -13.00 15.26
N ASN A 14 -8.75 -13.61 14.14
CA ASN A 14 -7.83 -14.32 13.25
C ASN A 14 -6.83 -13.38 12.60
N ASN A 15 -7.25 -12.17 12.19
CA ASN A 15 -6.34 -11.17 11.64
C ASN A 15 -5.35 -10.66 12.68
N ASP A 16 -5.78 -10.47 13.93
CA ASP A 16 -4.92 -10.03 15.03
C ASP A 16 -3.82 -11.05 15.33
N ALA A 17 -4.15 -12.33 15.40
CA ALA A 17 -3.19 -13.41 15.58
C ALA A 17 -2.15 -13.46 14.43
N VAL A 18 -2.57 -13.25 13.19
CA VAL A 18 -1.66 -13.19 12.05
C VAL A 18 -0.72 -11.97 12.12
N TYR A 19 -1.20 -10.81 12.59
CA TYR A 19 -0.33 -9.66 12.79
C TYR A 19 0.70 -9.89 13.90
N GLU A 20 0.32 -10.56 14.98
CA GLU A 20 1.24 -10.93 16.06
C GLU A 20 2.33 -11.89 15.57
N GLN A 21 1.97 -12.97 14.88
CA GLN A 21 2.93 -13.91 14.29
C GLN A 21 3.91 -13.23 13.33
N ARG A 22 3.43 -12.34 12.45
CA ARG A 22 4.31 -11.56 11.58
C ARG A 22 5.26 -10.68 12.37
N MET A 23 4.76 -9.98 13.39
CA MET A 23 5.57 -9.11 14.22
C MET A 23 6.68 -9.88 14.95
N GLU A 24 6.40 -11.09 15.43
CA GLU A 24 7.40 -12.00 16.04
C GLU A 24 8.51 -12.33 15.05
N LEU A 25 8.17 -12.72 13.82
CA LEU A 25 9.14 -13.02 12.77
C LEU A 25 10.01 -11.81 12.42
N TYR A 26 9.39 -10.62 12.27
CA TYR A 26 10.16 -9.39 11.98
C TYR A 26 11.07 -9.02 13.15
N LYS A 27 10.64 -9.22 14.40
CA LYS A 27 11.45 -8.97 15.58
C LYS A 27 12.59 -9.99 15.73
N LYS A 28 12.35 -11.25 15.40
CA LYS A 28 13.40 -12.27 15.31
C LYS A 28 14.47 -11.86 14.30
N ALA A 29 14.08 -11.43 13.10
CA ALA A 29 15.00 -10.95 12.07
C ALA A 29 15.74 -9.67 12.52
N GLU A 30 15.07 -8.71 13.17
CA GLU A 30 15.71 -7.52 13.75
C GLU A 30 16.79 -7.89 14.77
N ALA A 31 16.49 -8.84 15.67
CA ALA A 31 17.43 -9.24 16.73
C ALA A 31 18.73 -9.86 16.18
N VAL A 32 18.63 -10.61 15.08
CA VAL A 32 19.79 -11.28 14.46
C VAL A 32 20.54 -10.34 13.51
N SER A 33 19.81 -9.54 12.73
CA SER A 33 20.40 -8.72 11.66
C SER A 33 20.76 -7.30 12.08
N LEU A 34 20.23 -6.80 13.18
CA LEU A 34 20.27 -5.40 13.61
C LEU A 34 19.58 -4.44 12.63
N ILE A 35 18.86 -4.96 11.64
CA ILE A 35 18.03 -4.19 10.72
C ILE A 35 16.66 -4.02 11.38
N PRO A 36 16.16 -2.77 11.54
CA PRO A 36 14.89 -2.54 12.21
C PRO A 36 13.71 -3.29 11.56
N TRP A 37 12.83 -3.86 12.38
CA TRP A 37 11.70 -4.70 12.00
C TRP A 37 10.81 -4.10 10.90
N TYR A 38 10.66 -2.78 10.87
CA TYR A 38 9.81 -2.10 9.90
C TYR A 38 10.32 -2.17 8.45
N TYR A 39 11.57 -2.55 8.22
CA TYR A 39 12.06 -2.86 6.87
C TYR A 39 11.52 -4.21 6.40
N PHE A 40 11.56 -5.23 7.27
CA PHE A 40 11.01 -6.55 6.96
C PHE A 40 9.49 -6.48 6.77
N ALA A 41 8.78 -5.77 7.64
CA ALA A 41 7.35 -5.52 7.50
C ALA A 41 6.99 -4.82 6.17
N ALA A 42 7.80 -3.84 5.74
CA ALA A 42 7.58 -3.11 4.50
C ALA A 42 7.81 -3.97 3.25
N ILE A 43 8.86 -4.80 3.27
CA ILE A 43 9.16 -5.75 2.20
C ILE A 43 8.05 -6.79 2.11
N ASP A 44 7.69 -7.42 3.23
CA ASP A 44 6.63 -8.43 3.29
C ASP A 44 5.30 -7.87 2.80
N GLN A 45 4.91 -6.68 3.26
CA GLN A 45 3.66 -6.04 2.83
C GLN A 45 3.68 -5.71 1.32
N TYR A 46 4.83 -5.28 0.78
CA TYR A 46 4.97 -5.05 -0.66
C TYR A 46 4.79 -6.36 -1.44
N GLU A 47 5.51 -7.42 -1.09
CA GLU A 47 5.42 -8.72 -1.73
C GLU A 47 4.02 -9.31 -1.66
N ARG A 48 3.36 -9.20 -0.52
CA ARG A 48 1.96 -9.60 -0.32
C ARG A 48 1.03 -8.89 -1.29
N ASN A 49 1.18 -7.57 -1.43
CA ASN A 49 0.36 -6.77 -2.33
C ASN A 49 0.58 -7.17 -3.81
N ILE A 50 1.83 -7.45 -4.18
CA ILE A 50 2.17 -7.90 -5.54
C ILE A 50 1.59 -9.29 -5.82
N ARG A 51 1.73 -10.23 -4.88
CA ARG A 51 1.20 -11.60 -5.02
C ARG A 51 -0.34 -11.64 -5.06
N GLN A 52 -1.00 -10.69 -4.40
CA GLN A 52 -2.46 -10.53 -4.51
C GLN A 52 -2.88 -9.98 -5.88
N ALA A 53 -2.08 -9.07 -6.44
CA ALA A 53 -2.36 -8.42 -7.71
C ALA A 53 -2.00 -9.30 -8.94
N ARG A 54 -1.13 -10.30 -8.77
CA ARG A 54 -0.59 -11.15 -9.84
C ARG A 54 -1.03 -12.59 -9.70
N ARG A 55 -1.52 -13.15 -10.81
CA ARG A 55 -1.96 -14.56 -10.89
C ARG A 55 -0.84 -15.54 -11.24
N ASP A 56 0.26 -15.03 -11.78
CA ASP A 56 1.45 -15.79 -12.18
C ASP A 56 2.41 -16.07 -11.03
N LEU A 57 2.19 -15.46 -9.86
CA LEU A 57 2.97 -15.73 -8.66
C LEU A 57 2.26 -16.72 -7.74
N PRO A 58 3.02 -17.60 -7.07
CA PRO A 58 2.44 -18.55 -6.12
C PRO A 58 1.79 -17.83 -4.94
N LYS A 59 0.72 -18.37 -4.39
CA LYS A 59 0.10 -17.84 -3.17
C LYS A 59 1.02 -18.08 -1.97
N PRO A 60 1.02 -17.20 -0.94
CA PRO A 60 1.72 -17.49 0.31
C PRO A 60 1.21 -18.80 0.93
N THR A 61 2.11 -19.61 1.45
CA THR A 61 1.82 -20.82 2.22
C THR A 61 1.76 -20.57 3.71
N GLY A 62 2.58 -19.63 4.20
CA GLY A 62 2.64 -19.18 5.57
C GLY A 62 2.03 -17.78 5.80
N VAL A 63 2.45 -17.12 6.87
CA VAL A 63 1.98 -15.78 7.24
C VAL A 63 2.77 -14.67 6.52
N LEU A 64 3.94 -14.96 5.94
CA LEU A 64 4.72 -14.02 5.16
C LEU A 64 4.31 -13.98 3.68
N GLY A 65 4.42 -12.80 3.08
CA GLY A 65 4.24 -12.58 1.64
C GLY A 65 5.53 -12.61 0.84
N ILE A 66 6.69 -12.56 1.50
CA ILE A 66 8.01 -12.56 0.84
C ILE A 66 8.14 -13.77 -0.08
N TYR A 67 8.56 -13.51 -1.31
CA TYR A 67 8.77 -14.56 -2.32
C TYR A 67 10.16 -14.43 -2.93
N MET A 68 10.93 -15.49 -2.80
CA MET A 68 12.22 -15.63 -3.50
C MET A 68 12.06 -16.63 -4.64
N LYS A 69 12.47 -16.22 -5.84
CA LYS A 69 12.44 -17.13 -6.98
C LYS A 69 13.33 -18.35 -6.71
N PRO A 70 13.00 -19.53 -7.26
CA PRO A 70 13.77 -20.75 -7.00
C PRO A 70 15.27 -20.66 -7.32
N ASP A 71 15.63 -19.94 -8.39
CA ASP A 71 17.02 -19.68 -8.77
C ASP A 71 17.75 -18.73 -7.79
N VAL A 72 17.03 -17.80 -7.20
CA VAL A 72 17.55 -16.92 -6.13
C VAL A 72 17.66 -17.67 -4.81
N TRP A 73 16.68 -18.53 -4.51
CA TRP A 73 16.65 -19.33 -3.29
C TRP A 73 17.75 -20.39 -3.24
N ALA A 74 17.74 -21.29 -4.23
CA ALA A 74 18.65 -22.43 -4.28
C ALA A 74 20.04 -22.08 -4.87
N GLY A 75 20.16 -20.95 -5.54
CA GLY A 75 21.35 -20.51 -6.24
C GLY A 75 21.27 -20.69 -7.76
N PRO A 76 21.83 -19.74 -8.54
CA PRO A 76 21.69 -19.70 -10.00
C PRO A 76 22.35 -20.87 -10.74
N LEU A 77 23.29 -21.56 -10.10
CA LEU A 77 23.98 -22.72 -10.66
C LEU A 77 23.48 -24.05 -10.08
N ASN A 78 22.55 -24.02 -9.13
CA ASN A 78 21.96 -25.22 -8.55
C ASN A 78 20.96 -25.86 -9.54
N LYS A 79 21.24 -27.10 -9.94
CA LYS A 79 20.36 -27.86 -10.84
C LYS A 79 19.05 -28.28 -10.17
N ASN A 80 18.99 -28.29 -8.83
CA ASN A 80 17.79 -28.59 -8.07
C ASN A 80 17.18 -27.30 -7.51
N PRO A 81 16.14 -26.72 -8.14
CA PRO A 81 15.50 -25.49 -7.66
C PRO A 81 14.70 -25.68 -6.34
N HIS A 82 14.50 -26.94 -5.93
CA HIS A 82 13.84 -27.34 -4.68
C HIS A 82 14.82 -27.94 -3.68
N ASP A 83 16.10 -27.58 -3.77
CA ASP A 83 17.10 -28.02 -2.81
C ASP A 83 16.76 -27.49 -1.41
N THR A 84 16.87 -28.37 -0.42
CA THR A 84 16.61 -28.06 0.99
C THR A 84 17.86 -28.20 1.85
N ASN A 85 19.00 -28.52 1.25
CA ASN A 85 20.27 -28.65 1.99
C ASN A 85 20.95 -27.29 2.11
N PRO A 86 21.08 -26.70 3.33
CA PRO A 86 21.66 -25.37 3.51
C PRO A 86 23.11 -25.26 3.01
N PHE A 87 23.88 -26.35 3.11
CA PHE A 87 25.26 -26.38 2.62
C PHE A 87 25.29 -26.29 1.08
N THR A 88 24.52 -27.13 0.39
CA THR A 88 24.46 -27.14 -1.08
C THR A 88 23.98 -25.80 -1.62
N ILE A 89 22.88 -25.24 -1.06
CA ILE A 89 22.35 -23.91 -1.40
C ILE A 89 23.43 -22.84 -1.28
N SER A 90 24.17 -22.85 -0.17
CA SER A 90 25.25 -21.88 0.07
C SER A 90 26.39 -22.03 -0.95
N GLN A 91 26.76 -23.28 -1.32
CA GLN A 91 27.81 -23.55 -2.32
C GLN A 91 27.46 -23.02 -3.71
N PHE A 92 26.16 -23.05 -4.08
CA PHE A 92 25.69 -22.55 -5.36
C PHE A 92 25.29 -21.06 -5.32
N GLY A 93 25.58 -20.33 -4.22
CA GLY A 93 25.30 -18.91 -4.07
C GLY A 93 23.81 -18.58 -3.88
N GLY A 94 23.03 -19.54 -3.38
CA GLY A 94 21.63 -19.32 -3.01
C GLY A 94 21.48 -18.46 -1.76
N LEU A 95 20.34 -17.78 -1.64
CA LEU A 95 20.01 -16.95 -0.48
C LEU A 95 19.35 -17.74 0.66
N GLY A 96 18.80 -18.93 0.37
CA GLY A 96 18.13 -19.76 1.36
C GLY A 96 19.03 -20.08 2.55
N VAL A 97 18.45 -20.05 3.75
CA VAL A 97 19.11 -20.40 5.01
C VAL A 97 18.14 -21.21 5.87
N ASP A 98 18.68 -22.03 6.76
CA ASP A 98 17.96 -22.69 7.83
C ASP A 98 17.75 -21.68 8.96
N GLY A 99 16.54 -21.14 9.07
CA GLY A 99 16.19 -20.05 9.98
C GLY A 99 15.67 -20.51 11.33
N ASP A 100 15.15 -21.73 11.40
CA ASP A 100 14.62 -22.33 12.63
C ASP A 100 15.55 -23.37 13.27
N GLY A 101 16.59 -23.82 12.52
CA GLY A 101 17.59 -24.75 13.00
C GLY A 101 17.19 -26.22 12.87
N ASP A 102 16.23 -26.56 12.00
CA ASP A 102 15.77 -27.94 11.78
C ASP A 102 16.68 -28.76 10.82
N GLY A 103 17.73 -28.13 10.30
CA GLY A 103 18.70 -28.74 9.38
C GLY A 103 18.24 -28.72 7.93
N LYS A 104 17.16 -28.05 7.59
CA LYS A 104 16.63 -27.88 6.22
C LYS A 104 16.42 -26.41 5.90
N THR A 105 16.35 -26.12 4.63
CA THR A 105 16.11 -24.76 4.09
C THR A 105 14.94 -24.83 3.14
N ARG A 106 13.81 -24.25 3.52
CA ARG A 106 12.54 -24.34 2.78
C ARG A 106 11.99 -22.97 2.41
N ALA A 107 11.70 -22.75 1.14
CA ALA A 107 11.14 -21.50 0.63
C ALA A 107 9.65 -21.29 0.99
N ASP A 108 9.01 -22.26 1.62
CA ASP A 108 7.65 -22.23 2.16
C ASP A 108 7.61 -22.20 3.69
N ASP A 109 8.77 -22.10 4.33
CA ASP A 109 8.94 -21.89 5.79
C ASP A 109 9.18 -20.41 6.07
N ASP A 110 8.36 -19.82 6.95
CA ASP A 110 8.42 -18.38 7.24
C ASP A 110 9.70 -17.97 7.99
N ASP A 111 10.25 -18.82 8.86
CA ASP A 111 11.50 -18.56 9.57
C ASP A 111 12.70 -18.57 8.61
N ASP A 112 12.75 -19.53 7.71
CA ASP A 112 13.79 -19.62 6.71
C ASP A 112 13.75 -18.43 5.75
N VAL A 113 12.54 -18.06 5.29
CA VAL A 113 12.33 -16.96 4.35
C VAL A 113 12.71 -15.62 4.96
N ILE A 114 12.31 -15.34 6.21
CA ILE A 114 12.63 -14.06 6.85
C ILE A 114 14.13 -13.93 7.14
N MET A 115 14.77 -15.05 7.56
CA MET A 115 16.20 -15.06 7.81
C MET A 115 17.05 -14.99 6.54
N ALA A 116 16.59 -15.59 5.45
CA ALA A 116 17.21 -15.41 4.13
C ALA A 116 17.17 -13.95 3.68
N MET A 117 16.03 -13.26 3.86
CA MET A 117 15.91 -11.84 3.56
C MET A 117 16.81 -10.99 4.46
N ALA A 118 16.87 -11.29 5.75
CA ALA A 118 17.72 -10.59 6.71
C ALA A 118 19.21 -10.71 6.31
N ARG A 119 19.66 -11.93 6.02
CA ARG A 119 21.04 -12.21 5.53
C ARG A 119 21.32 -11.45 4.24
N TYR A 120 20.42 -11.49 3.28
CA TYR A 120 20.56 -10.73 2.02
C TYR A 120 20.79 -9.24 2.28
N LEU A 121 19.93 -8.60 3.08
CA LEU A 121 20.06 -7.18 3.38
C LEU A 121 21.38 -6.86 4.09
N GLN A 122 21.81 -7.70 5.06
CA GLN A 122 23.06 -7.52 5.79
C GLN A 122 24.31 -7.53 4.90
N THR A 123 24.31 -8.26 3.76
CA THR A 123 25.45 -8.28 2.83
C THR A 123 25.78 -6.91 2.27
N TYR A 124 24.78 -5.99 2.27
CA TYR A 124 24.97 -4.60 1.82
C TYR A 124 25.26 -3.65 2.99
N GLY A 125 24.76 -3.96 4.19
CA GLY A 125 24.86 -3.15 5.40
C GLY A 125 23.50 -2.92 6.04
N ILE A 126 23.49 -2.32 7.24
CA ILE A 126 22.29 -2.22 8.10
C ILE A 126 21.63 -0.84 8.11
N ASP A 127 22.28 0.18 7.57
CA ASP A 127 21.73 1.52 7.52
C ASP A 127 20.80 1.75 6.32
N HIS A 128 20.05 2.83 6.37
CA HIS A 128 19.04 3.17 5.36
C HIS A 128 19.60 3.23 3.93
N ARG A 129 20.81 3.75 3.75
CA ARG A 129 21.45 3.90 2.42
C ARG A 129 21.77 2.53 1.84
N HIS A 130 22.39 1.67 2.63
CA HIS A 130 22.77 0.33 2.21
C HIS A 130 21.54 -0.56 1.94
N ILE A 131 20.50 -0.48 2.79
CA ILE A 131 19.24 -1.19 2.54
C ILE A 131 18.57 -0.69 1.25
N LYS A 132 18.59 0.60 0.95
CA LYS A 132 18.08 1.12 -0.33
C LYS A 132 18.83 0.53 -1.52
N ILE A 133 20.14 0.36 -1.43
CA ILE A 133 20.97 -0.29 -2.48
C ILE A 133 20.59 -1.77 -2.60
N ALA A 134 20.44 -2.48 -1.48
CA ALA A 134 20.01 -3.87 -1.46
C ALA A 134 18.64 -4.04 -2.15
N LEU A 135 17.67 -3.21 -1.80
CA LEU A 135 16.34 -3.22 -2.43
C LEU A 135 16.43 -2.94 -3.93
N TRP A 136 17.27 -1.99 -4.35
CA TRP A 136 17.50 -1.74 -5.78
C TRP A 136 18.05 -2.99 -6.48
N ASN A 137 19.07 -3.60 -5.91
CA ASN A 137 19.69 -4.79 -6.52
C ASN A 137 18.74 -6.00 -6.55
N TYR A 138 17.82 -6.11 -5.59
CA TYR A 138 16.84 -7.19 -5.56
C TYR A 138 15.71 -7.00 -6.58
N TYR A 139 15.12 -5.80 -6.62
CA TYR A 139 13.92 -5.54 -7.40
C TYR A 139 14.17 -4.92 -8.78
N GLN A 140 15.31 -4.28 -9.02
CA GLN A 140 15.67 -3.58 -10.26
C GLN A 140 14.60 -2.61 -10.79
N ARG A 141 13.80 -2.04 -9.88
CA ARG A 141 12.68 -1.14 -10.21
C ARG A 141 12.61 0.01 -9.22
N PRO A 142 12.85 1.29 -9.69
CA PRO A 142 12.84 2.46 -8.80
C PRO A 142 11.53 2.59 -8.01
N LYS A 143 10.37 2.45 -8.68
CA LYS A 143 9.06 2.55 -8.03
C LYS A 143 8.87 1.53 -6.91
N THR A 144 9.36 0.31 -7.06
CA THR A 144 9.32 -0.72 -6.00
C THR A 144 10.08 -0.28 -4.76
N VAL A 145 11.29 0.26 -4.97
CA VAL A 145 12.11 0.79 -3.85
C VAL A 145 11.38 1.92 -3.14
N ASP A 146 10.82 2.87 -3.88
CA ASP A 146 10.07 4.00 -3.31
C ASP A 146 8.82 3.53 -2.54
N LEU A 147 8.07 2.55 -3.07
CA LEU A 147 6.91 1.96 -2.41
C LEU A 147 7.29 1.27 -1.09
N ILE A 148 8.36 0.48 -1.08
CA ILE A 148 8.86 -0.17 0.15
C ILE A 148 9.32 0.88 1.16
N LEU A 149 10.13 1.86 0.75
CA LEU A 149 10.63 2.90 1.64
C LEU A 149 9.51 3.84 2.15
N GLY A 150 8.44 4.03 1.38
CA GLY A 150 7.21 4.68 1.84
C GLY A 150 6.57 3.92 2.99
N LYS A 151 6.40 2.60 2.85
CA LYS A 151 5.88 1.71 3.92
C LYS A 151 6.78 1.70 5.15
N VAL A 152 8.10 1.67 4.97
CA VAL A 152 9.09 1.81 6.06
C VAL A 152 8.80 3.06 6.90
N LYS A 153 8.58 4.22 6.27
CA LYS A 153 8.27 5.47 6.98
C LYS A 153 6.97 5.36 7.77
N ILE A 154 5.93 4.75 7.18
CA ILE A 154 4.62 4.58 7.82
C ILE A 154 4.75 3.66 9.05
N TYR A 155 5.33 2.46 8.92
CA TYR A 155 5.52 1.52 10.02
C TYR A 155 6.45 2.08 11.12
N LYS A 156 7.50 2.81 10.75
CA LYS A 156 8.38 3.49 11.72
C LYS A 156 7.62 4.52 12.55
N LYS A 157 6.67 5.25 11.93
CA LYS A 157 5.86 6.28 12.63
C LYS A 157 4.85 5.66 13.57
N TYR A 158 4.05 4.71 13.09
CA TYR A 158 2.91 4.18 13.86
C TYR A 158 3.25 2.97 14.74
N LYS A 159 4.36 2.29 14.48
CA LYS A 159 4.86 1.13 15.26
C LYS A 159 3.85 -0.01 15.39
N THR A 160 2.97 -0.16 14.39
CA THR A 160 1.95 -1.22 14.31
C THR A 160 1.77 -1.68 12.88
N LEU A 161 1.28 -2.92 12.70
CA LEU A 161 0.87 -3.46 11.41
C LEU A 161 -0.61 -3.17 11.09
N LYS A 162 -1.40 -2.80 12.11
CA LYS A 162 -2.85 -2.55 12.01
C LYS A 162 -3.12 -1.13 11.49
N LEU A 163 -3.05 -0.95 10.16
CA LEU A 163 -3.18 0.35 9.48
C LEU A 163 -4.17 0.28 8.30
N ASP A 164 -5.19 -0.60 8.42
CA ASP A 164 -6.19 -0.85 7.36
C ASP A 164 -7.44 0.03 7.47
N ASP A 165 -7.52 0.91 8.47
CA ASP A 165 -8.68 1.77 8.66
C ASP A 165 -8.83 2.78 7.52
N HIS A 166 -10.10 2.97 7.12
CA HIS A 166 -10.46 3.92 6.08
C HIS A 166 -11.64 4.78 6.52
N VAL A 167 -11.71 6.01 5.98
CA VAL A 167 -12.84 6.92 6.14
C VAL A 167 -13.31 7.46 4.80
N PHE A 168 -14.55 7.95 4.74
CA PHE A 168 -15.06 8.63 3.56
C PHE A 168 -14.31 9.96 3.33
N PRO A 169 -14.00 10.35 2.07
CA PRO A 169 -13.13 11.51 1.79
C PRO A 169 -13.72 12.87 2.15
N LEU A 170 -15.04 12.97 2.40
CA LEU A 170 -15.69 14.19 2.86
C LEU A 170 -16.29 14.00 4.25
N PRO A 171 -16.45 15.06 5.07
CA PRO A 171 -17.19 14.98 6.33
C PRO A 171 -18.64 14.53 6.09
N LEU A 172 -19.11 13.52 6.83
CA LEU A 172 -20.46 12.96 6.65
C LEU A 172 -21.61 13.98 6.88
N ARG A 173 -21.33 15.08 7.60
CA ARG A 173 -22.27 16.19 7.81
C ARG A 173 -22.33 17.20 6.67
N ALA A 174 -21.40 17.13 5.71
CA ALA A 174 -21.43 17.99 4.53
C ALA A 174 -22.59 17.62 3.62
N ASN A 175 -23.11 18.61 2.88
CA ASN A 175 -24.06 18.35 1.79
C ASN A 175 -23.29 17.85 0.58
N TYR A 176 -23.43 16.58 0.25
CA TYR A 176 -22.79 15.94 -0.91
C TYR A 176 -23.70 14.91 -1.55
N SER A 177 -23.44 14.64 -2.83
CA SER A 177 -24.10 13.56 -3.57
C SER A 177 -23.09 12.89 -4.50
N TYR A 178 -23.24 11.58 -4.71
CA TYR A 178 -22.46 10.85 -5.70
C TYR A 178 -23.21 9.60 -6.16
N ARG A 179 -22.90 9.17 -7.36
CA ARG A 179 -23.32 7.90 -7.94
C ARG A 179 -22.10 7.19 -8.51
N ASP A 180 -22.30 5.98 -8.97
CA ASP A 180 -21.29 5.31 -9.78
C ASP A 180 -21.12 6.07 -11.10
N THR A 181 -19.90 6.55 -11.32
CA THR A 181 -19.48 7.25 -12.55
C THR A 181 -18.24 6.59 -13.16
N TRP A 182 -17.84 5.43 -12.62
CA TRP A 182 -16.74 4.65 -13.17
C TRP A 182 -17.06 4.19 -14.59
N GLY A 183 -16.10 4.36 -15.51
CA GLY A 183 -16.29 3.97 -16.90
C GLY A 183 -17.16 4.89 -17.75
N ASP A 184 -17.78 5.94 -17.18
CA ASP A 184 -18.54 6.93 -17.93
C ASP A 184 -17.66 7.52 -19.05
N ALA A 185 -18.22 7.64 -20.25
CA ALA A 185 -17.50 8.22 -21.39
C ALA A 185 -17.20 9.70 -21.16
N ARG A 186 -15.94 10.11 -21.31
CA ARG A 186 -15.50 11.50 -21.25
C ARG A 186 -15.09 11.98 -22.63
N GLY A 187 -15.78 13.01 -23.15
CA GLY A 187 -15.50 13.59 -24.48
C GLY A 187 -14.56 14.79 -24.42
N TRP A 188 -14.57 15.54 -23.32
CA TRP A 188 -13.76 16.75 -23.20
C TRP A 188 -12.30 16.41 -22.87
N GLY A 189 -11.37 16.84 -23.69
CA GLY A 189 -9.95 16.51 -23.59
C GLY A 189 -9.53 15.22 -24.29
N GLY A 190 -10.38 14.65 -25.15
CA GLY A 190 -10.20 13.42 -25.89
C GLY A 190 -11.09 12.27 -25.37
N ARG A 191 -11.28 11.26 -26.21
CA ARG A 191 -12.04 10.05 -25.83
C ARG A 191 -11.29 9.28 -24.76
N ARG A 192 -11.87 9.14 -23.57
CA ARG A 192 -11.35 8.37 -22.44
C ARG A 192 -12.49 7.90 -21.56
N ILE A 193 -12.25 6.87 -20.78
CA ILE A 193 -13.15 6.45 -19.71
C ILE A 193 -12.89 7.30 -18.46
N HIS A 194 -13.90 7.42 -17.60
CA HIS A 194 -13.78 8.06 -16.31
C HIS A 194 -13.18 7.07 -15.30
N GLU A 195 -11.92 7.30 -14.90
CA GLU A 195 -11.19 6.47 -13.94
C GLU A 195 -11.35 7.02 -12.52
N GLY A 196 -12.59 7.06 -12.02
CA GLY A 196 -12.89 7.58 -10.70
C GLY A 196 -14.37 7.72 -10.42
N THR A 197 -14.68 8.26 -9.24
CA THR A 197 -16.03 8.64 -8.82
C THR A 197 -16.05 10.13 -8.50
N ASP A 198 -16.98 10.86 -9.11
CA ASP A 198 -17.18 12.28 -8.85
C ASP A 198 -18.15 12.46 -7.67
N ILE A 199 -17.68 13.10 -6.59
CA ILE A 199 -18.45 13.40 -5.39
C ILE A 199 -18.76 14.89 -5.39
N PHE A 200 -19.97 15.26 -5.76
CA PHE A 200 -20.44 16.65 -5.81
C PHE A 200 -20.64 17.21 -4.41
N ALA A 201 -20.05 18.37 -4.13
CA ALA A 201 -20.19 19.09 -2.88
C ALA A 201 -19.85 20.57 -3.11
N GLY A 202 -20.26 21.44 -2.18
CA GLY A 202 -19.98 22.88 -2.28
C GLY A 202 -18.49 23.22 -2.23
N TYR A 203 -18.11 24.35 -2.80
CA TYR A 203 -16.75 24.90 -2.69
C TYR A 203 -16.31 24.97 -1.22
N GLY A 204 -15.06 24.63 -0.95
CA GLY A 204 -14.48 24.75 0.38
C GLY A 204 -14.84 23.63 1.34
N VAL A 205 -15.72 22.68 0.99
CA VAL A 205 -15.96 21.49 1.81
C VAL A 205 -14.62 20.77 2.01
N PRO A 206 -14.22 20.47 3.26
CA PRO A 206 -12.92 19.82 3.52
C PRO A 206 -12.82 18.47 2.82
N VAL A 207 -11.67 18.22 2.18
CA VAL A 207 -11.29 16.91 1.64
C VAL A 207 -10.30 16.27 2.59
N ARG A 208 -10.55 15.01 2.95
CA ARG A 208 -9.78 14.25 3.94
C ARG A 208 -9.03 13.09 3.27
N SER A 209 -7.85 12.74 3.81
CA SER A 209 -7.23 11.45 3.52
C SER A 209 -8.19 10.33 3.88
N THR A 210 -8.32 9.34 3.01
CA THR A 210 -9.17 8.17 3.24
C THR A 210 -8.46 7.07 4.03
N CYS A 211 -7.15 7.12 4.20
CA CYS A 211 -6.31 6.03 4.68
C CYS A 211 -5.09 6.52 5.47
N TYR A 212 -4.43 5.59 6.17
CA TYR A 212 -3.03 5.76 6.55
C TYR A 212 -2.17 5.69 5.29
N GLY A 213 -1.32 6.69 5.04
CA GLY A 213 -0.53 6.72 3.83
C GLY A 213 0.53 7.80 3.81
N ILE A 214 1.25 7.87 2.70
CA ILE A 214 2.24 8.91 2.40
C ILE A 214 1.77 9.75 1.21
N VAL A 215 1.88 11.06 1.32
CA VAL A 215 1.61 11.97 0.20
C VAL A 215 2.70 11.80 -0.85
N GLU A 216 2.38 11.11 -1.95
CA GLU A 216 3.31 10.89 -3.08
C GLU A 216 3.33 12.06 -4.05
N LEU A 217 2.21 12.79 -4.13
CA LEU A 217 2.05 13.87 -5.09
C LEU A 217 1.20 15.00 -4.51
N LYS A 218 1.63 16.24 -4.77
CA LYS A 218 0.88 17.46 -4.53
C LYS A 218 1.20 18.46 -5.64
N GLY A 219 0.21 18.90 -6.41
CA GLY A 219 0.49 19.85 -7.47
C GLY A 219 -0.65 20.03 -8.46
N TRP A 220 -0.32 20.72 -9.56
CA TRP A 220 -1.25 21.00 -10.67
C TRP A 220 -1.14 19.96 -11.77
N ASN A 221 -2.28 19.63 -12.33
CA ASN A 221 -2.38 18.89 -13.59
C ASN A 221 -3.37 19.60 -14.52
N LYS A 222 -3.09 19.64 -15.81
CA LYS A 222 -3.94 20.32 -16.80
C LYS A 222 -5.41 19.91 -16.72
N TYR A 223 -5.69 18.62 -16.50
CA TYR A 223 -7.05 18.08 -16.43
C TYR A 223 -7.59 18.03 -15.00
N GLY A 224 -6.83 17.45 -14.07
CA GLY A 224 -7.23 17.27 -12.67
C GLY A 224 -7.14 18.52 -11.79
N GLY A 225 -6.57 19.62 -12.30
CA GLY A 225 -6.38 20.86 -11.53
C GLY A 225 -5.43 20.66 -10.34
N TRP A 226 -5.74 21.27 -9.18
CA TRP A 226 -5.05 21.01 -7.92
C TRP A 226 -5.38 19.61 -7.45
N ARG A 227 -4.35 18.81 -7.21
CA ARG A 227 -4.50 17.38 -6.90
C ARG A 227 -3.51 16.93 -5.84
N VAL A 228 -3.95 15.91 -5.07
CA VAL A 228 -3.14 15.19 -4.09
C VAL A 228 -3.21 13.71 -4.41
N GLY A 229 -2.09 13.01 -4.30
CA GLY A 229 -2.00 11.56 -4.38
C GLY A 229 -1.43 10.99 -3.09
N ILE A 230 -2.09 9.99 -2.53
CA ILE A 230 -1.69 9.34 -1.27
C ILE A 230 -1.54 7.85 -1.53
N ARG A 231 -0.39 7.28 -1.18
CA ARG A 231 -0.14 5.83 -1.22
C ARG A 231 -0.33 5.23 0.16
N ASP A 232 -1.22 4.23 0.26
CA ASP A 232 -1.44 3.47 1.48
C ASP A 232 -0.46 2.28 1.63
N ILE A 233 -0.56 1.57 2.75
CA ILE A 233 0.25 0.36 3.00
C ILE A 233 -0.16 -0.82 2.10
N ASN A 234 -1.39 -0.84 1.60
CA ASN A 234 -1.93 -1.89 0.74
C ASN A 234 -1.65 -1.64 -0.75
N ASN A 235 -0.69 -0.73 -1.05
CA ASN A 235 -0.26 -0.38 -2.38
C ASN A 235 -1.35 0.27 -3.24
N THR A 236 -2.42 0.81 -2.61
CA THR A 236 -3.42 1.61 -3.29
C THR A 236 -2.98 3.06 -3.33
N TYR A 237 -3.02 3.66 -4.51
CA TYR A 237 -2.84 5.09 -4.71
C TYR A 237 -4.20 5.75 -4.78
N HIS A 238 -4.47 6.62 -3.82
CA HIS A 238 -5.69 7.39 -3.69
C HIS A 238 -5.48 8.75 -4.32
N TYR A 239 -6.24 9.07 -5.35
CA TYR A 239 -6.12 10.29 -6.14
C TYR A 239 -7.29 11.23 -5.83
N PHE A 240 -6.96 12.46 -5.44
CA PHE A 240 -7.90 13.51 -5.11
C PHE A 240 -7.67 14.68 -6.04
N ALA A 241 -8.63 15.03 -6.88
CA ALA A 241 -8.49 16.07 -7.90
C ALA A 241 -9.63 17.09 -7.87
N HIS A 242 -9.49 18.15 -8.67
CA HIS A 242 -10.35 19.32 -8.76
C HIS A 242 -10.44 20.13 -7.48
N LEU A 243 -9.40 20.05 -6.62
CA LEU A 243 -9.37 20.77 -5.35
C LEU A 243 -9.40 22.29 -5.55
N ASN A 244 -9.95 23.01 -4.58
CA ASN A 244 -9.88 24.47 -4.51
C ASN A 244 -8.51 24.95 -4.02
N GLY A 245 -7.78 24.09 -3.32
CA GLY A 245 -6.46 24.31 -2.77
C GLY A 245 -6.07 23.21 -1.80
N PHE A 246 -4.89 23.31 -1.25
CA PHE A 246 -4.32 22.35 -0.31
C PHE A 246 -4.50 22.82 1.14
N ALA A 247 -4.52 21.89 2.07
CA ALA A 247 -4.42 22.19 3.49
C ALA A 247 -3.07 22.85 3.78
N ALA A 248 -3.07 23.81 4.73
CA ALA A 248 -1.86 24.49 5.15
C ALA A 248 -0.82 23.47 5.67
N GLY A 249 0.42 23.62 5.24
CA GLY A 249 1.51 22.74 5.64
C GLY A 249 1.53 21.33 4.98
N LEU A 250 0.55 20.98 4.15
CA LEU A 250 0.60 19.72 3.41
C LEU A 250 1.80 19.71 2.46
N ARG A 251 2.60 18.63 2.48
CA ARG A 251 3.79 18.45 1.62
C ARG A 251 3.96 17.02 1.16
N GLU A 252 4.61 16.84 0.04
CA GLU A 252 5.04 15.52 -0.43
C GLU A 252 5.98 14.87 0.60
N GLY A 253 5.88 13.55 0.73
CA GLY A 253 6.58 12.79 1.76
C GLY A 253 5.95 12.84 3.16
N GLN A 254 4.90 13.64 3.37
CA GLN A 254 4.17 13.67 4.65
C GLN A 254 3.36 12.40 4.84
N ILE A 255 3.42 11.85 6.05
CA ILE A 255 2.56 10.73 6.46
C ILE A 255 1.26 11.30 7.02
N VAL A 256 0.15 10.80 6.49
CA VAL A 256 -1.22 11.16 6.88
C VAL A 256 -1.96 9.95 7.44
N GLU A 257 -3.03 10.21 8.17
CA GLU A 257 -3.94 9.19 8.71
C GLU A 257 -5.38 9.42 8.21
N PRO A 258 -6.27 8.45 8.33
CA PRO A 258 -7.68 8.61 7.96
C PRO A 258 -8.27 9.85 8.62
N GLY A 259 -8.93 10.71 7.83
CA GLY A 259 -9.53 11.95 8.33
C GLY A 259 -8.63 13.19 8.32
N THR A 260 -7.32 13.05 8.08
CA THR A 260 -6.41 14.22 7.91
C THR A 260 -6.90 15.10 6.76
N ILE A 261 -7.16 16.38 7.02
CA ILE A 261 -7.55 17.35 5.98
C ILE A 261 -6.37 17.57 5.04
N ILE A 262 -6.58 17.36 3.74
CA ILE A 262 -5.56 17.50 2.69
C ILE A 262 -5.84 18.64 1.72
N GLY A 263 -7.06 19.17 1.73
CA GLY A 263 -7.49 20.27 0.88
C GLY A 263 -8.98 20.55 1.02
N SER A 264 -9.57 21.15 0.03
CA SER A 264 -11.02 21.39 -0.02
C SER A 264 -11.57 21.19 -1.44
N VAL A 265 -12.86 20.89 -1.53
CA VAL A 265 -13.58 20.72 -2.80
C VAL A 265 -13.53 22.00 -3.61
N GLY A 266 -13.28 21.88 -4.89
CA GLY A 266 -13.26 22.97 -5.86
C GLY A 266 -13.78 22.55 -7.23
N SER A 267 -13.36 23.27 -8.26
CA SER A 267 -13.63 22.94 -9.67
C SER A 267 -12.42 23.31 -10.54
N SER A 268 -11.22 23.08 -10.03
CA SER A 268 -9.97 23.42 -10.72
C SER A 268 -9.63 22.42 -11.82
N GLY A 269 -8.95 22.86 -12.86
CA GLY A 269 -8.50 22.02 -13.96
C GLY A 269 -8.99 22.47 -15.33
N TYR A 270 -8.70 21.63 -16.32
CA TYR A 270 -8.99 21.85 -17.76
C TYR A 270 -8.38 23.13 -18.31
N GLY A 271 -7.15 23.46 -17.87
CA GLY A 271 -6.40 24.63 -18.35
C GLY A 271 -5.06 24.81 -17.64
N PRO A 272 -4.41 25.98 -17.85
CA PRO A 272 -3.20 26.36 -17.11
C PRO A 272 -3.44 26.42 -15.59
N PRO A 273 -2.36 26.46 -14.78
CA PRO A 273 -2.47 26.58 -13.32
C PRO A 273 -3.39 27.72 -12.90
N GLY A 274 -4.33 27.44 -11.97
CA GLY A 274 -5.33 28.39 -11.50
C GLY A 274 -6.66 28.37 -12.26
N THR A 275 -6.78 27.64 -13.37
CA THR A 275 -8.07 27.51 -14.08
C THR A 275 -9.09 26.80 -13.20
N ALA A 276 -10.28 27.41 -13.03
CA ALA A 276 -11.40 26.86 -12.26
C ALA A 276 -12.75 27.30 -12.86
N GLY A 277 -13.88 26.73 -12.37
CA GLY A 277 -15.23 27.18 -12.70
C GLY A 277 -15.77 26.65 -14.03
N LYS A 278 -15.09 25.75 -14.73
CA LYS A 278 -15.56 25.17 -16.00
C LYS A 278 -16.62 24.08 -15.83
N PHE A 279 -16.83 23.61 -14.61
CA PHE A 279 -17.79 22.58 -14.23
C PHE A 279 -18.24 22.77 -12.77
N PRO A 280 -19.35 22.18 -12.35
CA PRO A 280 -19.80 22.25 -10.96
C PRO A 280 -18.74 21.71 -9.99
N PRO A 281 -18.63 22.29 -8.76
CA PRO A 281 -17.66 21.85 -7.77
C PRO A 281 -17.90 20.40 -7.36
N HIS A 282 -16.84 19.61 -7.38
CA HIS A 282 -16.85 18.21 -6.95
C HIS A 282 -15.43 17.75 -6.62
N LEU A 283 -15.34 16.71 -5.82
CA LEU A 283 -14.12 15.93 -5.67
C LEU A 283 -14.13 14.80 -6.69
N HIS A 284 -13.17 14.77 -7.61
CA HIS A 284 -12.86 13.58 -8.37
C HIS A 284 -11.95 12.67 -7.54
N TYR A 285 -12.44 11.48 -7.22
CA TYR A 285 -11.72 10.49 -6.42
C TYR A 285 -11.41 9.25 -7.26
N GLY A 286 -10.13 8.92 -7.39
CA GLY A 286 -9.64 7.76 -8.13
C GLY A 286 -8.85 6.80 -7.24
N MET A 287 -8.83 5.52 -7.60
CA MET A 287 -8.03 4.49 -6.95
C MET A 287 -7.22 3.71 -7.97
N TYR A 288 -5.93 3.50 -7.67
CA TYR A 288 -4.99 2.79 -8.54
C TYR A 288 -4.19 1.77 -7.75
N LYS A 289 -3.83 0.65 -8.40
CA LYS A 289 -2.92 -0.37 -7.83
C LYS A 289 -1.73 -0.62 -8.75
N ASP A 290 -0.59 -0.90 -8.15
CA ASP A 290 0.63 -1.33 -8.85
C ASP A 290 0.83 -2.84 -8.68
N ASN A 291 1.18 -3.55 -9.78
CA ASN A 291 1.42 -5.00 -9.77
C ASN A 291 2.90 -5.39 -9.87
N GLY A 292 3.79 -4.41 -9.69
CA GLY A 292 5.22 -4.61 -9.85
C GLY A 292 5.75 -4.31 -11.27
N TYR A 293 4.84 -4.10 -12.24
CA TYR A 293 5.17 -3.70 -13.62
C TYR A 293 4.43 -2.43 -14.02
N THR A 294 3.11 -2.45 -13.92
CA THR A 294 2.21 -1.39 -14.32
C THR A 294 1.28 -1.00 -13.19
N GLU A 295 0.78 0.22 -13.24
CA GLU A 295 -0.28 0.72 -12.38
C GLU A 295 -1.58 0.80 -13.19
N TRP A 296 -2.70 0.38 -12.59
CA TRP A 296 -4.03 0.44 -13.23
C TRP A 296 -5.06 1.03 -12.28
N ALA A 297 -6.03 1.73 -12.87
CA ALA A 297 -7.19 2.23 -12.16
C ALA A 297 -8.20 1.11 -11.90
N PHE A 298 -8.95 1.23 -10.81
CA PHE A 298 -10.09 0.37 -10.51
C PHE A 298 -11.20 1.18 -9.84
N ASP A 299 -12.43 0.67 -9.91
CA ASP A 299 -13.63 1.36 -9.46
C ASP A 299 -13.58 1.71 -7.96
N PRO A 300 -13.59 3.01 -7.59
CA PRO A 300 -13.60 3.43 -6.19
C PRO A 300 -15.00 3.41 -5.55
N TYR A 301 -16.08 3.35 -6.33
CA TYR A 301 -17.45 3.50 -5.82
C TYR A 301 -17.84 2.49 -4.75
N PRO A 302 -17.57 1.17 -4.89
CA PRO A 302 -17.85 0.19 -3.84
C PRO A 302 -17.11 0.48 -2.53
N HIS A 303 -15.86 0.94 -2.63
CA HIS A 303 -15.04 1.32 -1.48
C HIS A 303 -15.60 2.54 -0.77
N LEU A 304 -15.96 3.58 -1.51
CA LEU A 304 -16.58 4.79 -0.97
C LEU A 304 -17.88 4.47 -0.21
N LYS A 305 -18.73 3.61 -0.77
CA LYS A 305 -19.97 3.16 -0.11
C LYS A 305 -19.70 2.39 1.17
N ALA A 306 -18.69 1.52 1.18
CA ALA A 306 -18.31 0.76 2.36
C ALA A 306 -17.81 1.68 3.48
N TRP A 307 -16.89 2.59 3.16
CA TRP A 307 -16.33 3.53 4.14
C TRP A 307 -17.36 4.52 4.70
N GLU A 308 -18.21 5.07 3.84
CA GLU A 308 -19.32 5.93 4.27
C GLU A 308 -20.24 5.20 5.27
N ARG A 309 -20.61 3.95 4.93
CA ARG A 309 -21.48 3.13 5.80
C ARG A 309 -20.81 2.81 7.14
N ALA A 310 -19.53 2.42 7.13
CA ALA A 310 -18.79 2.12 8.34
C ALA A 310 -18.66 3.34 9.26
N GLU A 311 -18.29 4.51 8.71
CA GLU A 311 -18.17 5.75 9.47
C GLU A 311 -19.52 6.21 10.04
N ARG A 312 -20.65 6.09 9.28
CA ARG A 312 -22.01 6.36 9.80
C ARG A 312 -22.40 5.42 10.94
N GLN A 313 -22.00 4.15 10.87
CA GLN A 313 -22.27 3.18 11.95
C GLN A 313 -21.49 3.52 13.22
N GLN A 314 -20.23 3.90 13.08
CA GLN A 314 -19.40 4.33 14.23
C GLN A 314 -19.97 5.58 14.90
N GLN A 315 -20.44 6.57 14.13
CA GLN A 315 -21.06 7.78 14.69
C GLN A 315 -22.37 7.51 15.46
N ARG A 316 -23.14 6.49 15.06
CA ARG A 316 -24.39 6.10 15.75
C ARG A 316 -24.13 5.33 17.05
N ARG A 317 -22.94 4.78 17.25
CA ARG A 317 -22.56 4.03 18.46
C ARG A 317 -21.92 4.90 19.55
N ARG A 318 -21.52 6.10 19.17
CA ARG A 318 -21.00 7.15 20.08
C ARG A 318 -22.14 8.02 20.60
#